data_9d971290427d241f9b6a6b643b1c8872
#
_entry.id   9d971290427d241f9b6a6b643b1c8872
#
_cell.length_a   1.000
_cell.length_b   1.000
_cell.length_c   1.000
_cell.angle_alpha   90.00
_cell.angle_beta   90.00
_cell.angle_gamma   90.00
#
_symmetry.space_group_name_H-M   'P 1'
#
loop_
_entity.id
_entity.type
_entity.pdbx_description
1 polymer ?
#
loop_
_entity_poly.entity_id
_entity_poly.type
_entity_poly.pdbx_seq_one_letter_code
_entity_poly.pdbx_strand_id
1 'polypeptide(L)'
;MHTASFSRRIALVCATTLIAGALGSRAVYGEPKPLWEFGLGVGAVLFTDYRGADTTHAYPVPVPYLIYRGKFLEADRNGLRGKLFNQERVELSISVSATTPVRNNSARQGMPDLRPTAEIGPVLELHLWRSKQQRLKFDVRLPARAAFTIESTPRAIGWSFAPHLNVDIDGVAGLPGWNLGLLTGPLFADHRYEDYFYSVAAQFAAADRPAYQARGGYAGTELLAALSKRYPSHWVGAYARYDTLSGASFAASPLVKRSGSWSAGVGIAWIIRQSSRLVEAED
;
A
#
# COMPACT_ATOMS: atom_id res chain seq x y z
N MET A 1 42.00 -3.97 2.98
CA MET A 1 41.34 -4.67 4.11
C MET A 1 40.77 -3.61 5.05
N HIS A 2 39.50 -3.31 4.97
CA HIS A 2 38.66 -2.79 6.05
C HIS A 2 37.19 -2.79 5.53
N THR A 3 36.53 -3.82 5.88
CA THR A 3 35.34 -4.01 6.69
C THR A 3 34.06 -3.46 6.06
N ALA A 4 33.43 -4.34 5.29
CA ALA A 4 32.00 -4.33 5.04
C ALA A 4 31.27 -4.73 6.33
N SER A 5 30.69 -3.80 7.06
CA SER A 5 29.74 -4.09 8.12
C SER A 5 29.06 -2.79 8.53
N PHE A 6 27.89 -2.51 7.97
CA PHE A 6 26.85 -1.66 8.61
C PHE A 6 25.72 -1.32 7.62
N SER A 7 25.10 -2.30 7.01
CA SER A 7 23.97 -2.03 6.10
C SER A 7 22.75 -2.97 6.29
N ARG A 8 22.63 -3.64 7.43
CA ARG A 8 21.57 -4.66 7.62
C ARG A 8 20.37 -4.26 8.49
N ARG A 9 20.24 -2.99 8.90
CA ARG A 9 19.23 -2.66 9.93
C ARG A 9 18.03 -1.81 9.50
N ILE A 10 17.81 -1.50 8.25
CA ILE A 10 16.72 -0.57 7.84
C ILE A 10 15.72 -1.18 6.83
N ALA A 11 15.85 -2.44 6.46
CA ALA A 11 14.89 -3.08 5.56
C ALA A 11 13.53 -3.44 6.21
N LEU A 12 13.31 -3.09 7.48
CA LEU A 12 12.21 -3.66 8.28
C LEU A 12 10.90 -2.85 8.29
N VAL A 13 10.83 -1.67 7.72
CA VAL A 13 9.67 -0.79 7.96
C VAL A 13 8.71 -0.68 6.77
N CYS A 14 9.11 -1.04 5.58
CA CYS A 14 8.33 -0.70 4.38
C CYS A 14 7.52 -1.83 3.74
N ALA A 15 7.68 -3.06 4.20
CA ALA A 15 6.89 -4.20 3.68
C ALA A 15 5.52 -4.36 4.39
N THR A 16 5.22 -3.53 5.38
CA THR A 16 4.11 -3.78 6.31
C THR A 16 2.73 -3.36 5.82
N THR A 17 2.62 -2.64 4.73
CA THR A 17 1.33 -2.09 4.29
C THR A 17 0.59 -2.92 3.23
N LEU A 18 1.20 -3.95 2.66
CA LEU A 18 0.66 -4.59 1.45
C LEU A 18 0.29 -6.08 1.58
N ILE A 19 0.60 -6.75 2.68
CA ILE A 19 0.32 -8.18 2.83
C ILE A 19 -0.65 -8.50 3.97
N ALA A 20 -1.20 -7.52 4.70
CA ALA A 20 -2.31 -7.75 5.63
C ALA A 20 -3.61 -7.93 4.81
N GLY A 21 -3.63 -8.99 4.04
CA GLY A 21 -4.62 -9.23 3.02
C GLY A 21 -5.87 -9.93 3.50
N ALA A 22 -6.86 -9.81 2.76
CA ALA A 22 -8.10 -10.54 2.54
C ALA A 22 -8.49 -11.61 3.58
N LEU A 23 -9.16 -11.23 4.64
CA LEU A 23 -9.93 -12.11 5.50
C LEU A 23 -11.42 -11.84 5.27
N GLY A 24 -11.99 -12.50 4.28
CA GLY A 24 -13.41 -12.65 4.19
C GLY A 24 -13.87 -13.76 5.11
N SER A 25 -14.71 -13.47 6.04
CA SER A 25 -15.45 -14.44 6.83
C SER A 25 -16.91 -14.37 6.43
N ARG A 26 -17.52 -15.51 6.32
CA ARG A 26 -18.96 -15.64 6.09
C ARG A 26 -19.71 -14.80 7.14
N ALA A 27 -20.42 -13.78 6.72
CA ALA A 27 -21.50 -13.23 7.49
C ALA A 27 -22.71 -14.19 7.36
N VAL A 28 -22.70 -15.22 8.14
CA VAL A 28 -23.89 -15.72 8.79
C VAL A 28 -23.86 -15.00 10.14
N TYR A 29 -24.88 -14.24 10.48
CA TYR A 29 -25.06 -13.50 11.73
C TYR A 29 -23.99 -13.82 12.76
N GLY A 30 -23.00 -12.92 12.87
CA GLY A 30 -22.12 -12.77 14.01
C GLY A 30 -21.49 -14.01 14.62
N GLU A 31 -20.69 -14.81 13.88
CA GLU A 31 -19.73 -15.66 14.61
C GLU A 31 -18.74 -14.74 15.32
N PRO A 32 -18.73 -14.75 16.65
CA PRO A 32 -17.84 -13.90 17.41
C PRO A 32 -16.38 -14.25 17.09
N LYS A 33 -15.61 -13.25 16.66
CA LYS A 33 -14.19 -13.41 16.29
C LYS A 33 -13.29 -12.86 17.39
N PRO A 34 -12.06 -13.38 17.52
CA PRO A 34 -11.09 -12.81 18.45
C PRO A 34 -10.93 -11.31 18.25
N LEU A 35 -10.89 -10.53 19.32
CA LEU A 35 -10.65 -9.08 19.28
C LEU A 35 -9.34 -8.78 18.57
N TRP A 36 -8.31 -9.60 18.76
CA TRP A 36 -7.05 -9.47 18.06
C TRP A 36 -6.44 -10.85 17.74
N GLU A 37 -5.70 -10.89 16.66
CA GLU A 37 -4.88 -12.02 16.23
C GLU A 37 -3.50 -11.49 15.89
N PHE A 38 -2.47 -12.19 16.34
CA PHE A 38 -1.08 -11.88 16.07
C PHE A 38 -0.37 -13.08 15.47
N GLY A 39 0.45 -12.82 14.47
CA GLY A 39 1.25 -13.85 13.80
C GLY A 39 2.48 -13.26 13.14
N LEU A 40 3.31 -14.16 12.66
CA LEU A 40 4.52 -13.83 11.93
C LEU A 40 4.71 -14.83 10.80
N GLY A 41 5.24 -14.36 9.71
CA GLY A 41 5.47 -15.17 8.54
C GLY A 41 6.61 -14.70 7.68
N VAL A 42 6.68 -15.27 6.50
CA VAL A 42 7.66 -14.96 5.48
C VAL A 42 6.98 -14.74 4.15
N GLY A 43 7.56 -13.90 3.32
CA GLY A 43 7.06 -13.61 1.99
C GLY A 43 8.16 -13.16 1.06
N ALA A 44 7.77 -12.89 -0.16
CA ALA A 44 8.61 -12.25 -1.15
C ALA A 44 7.82 -11.13 -1.82
N VAL A 45 8.49 -10.02 -2.07
CA VAL A 45 7.91 -8.87 -2.78
C VAL A 45 8.80 -8.47 -3.94
N LEU A 46 8.16 -8.07 -5.02
CA LEU A 46 8.75 -7.48 -6.21
C LEU A 46 8.19 -6.07 -6.37
N PHE A 47 9.06 -5.07 -6.50
CA PHE A 47 8.64 -3.69 -6.74
C PHE A 47 9.73 -2.88 -7.44
N THR A 48 9.33 -1.79 -8.08
CA THR A 48 10.24 -0.81 -8.69
C THR A 48 10.66 0.24 -7.66
N ASP A 49 11.82 0.86 -7.84
CA ASP A 49 12.36 1.91 -6.97
C ASP A 49 11.34 3.03 -6.71
N TYR A 50 10.68 3.48 -7.75
CA TYR A 50 9.56 4.41 -7.73
C TYR A 50 8.71 4.17 -8.98
N ARG A 51 7.54 4.76 -9.05
CA ARG A 51 6.63 4.59 -10.20
C ARG A 51 7.29 5.16 -11.46
N GLY A 52 7.43 4.33 -12.50
CA GLY A 52 8.12 4.69 -13.74
C GLY A 52 9.63 4.45 -13.74
N ALA A 53 10.23 3.94 -12.66
CA ALA A 53 11.60 3.45 -12.68
C ALA A 53 11.72 2.15 -13.50
N ASP A 54 12.87 1.91 -14.09
CA ASP A 54 13.21 0.66 -14.79
C ASP A 54 13.90 -0.37 -13.89
N THR A 55 14.39 0.07 -12.74
CA THR A 55 15.03 -0.79 -11.73
C THR A 55 13.98 -1.46 -10.86
N THR A 56 14.01 -2.79 -10.82
CA THR A 56 13.08 -3.62 -10.06
C THR A 56 13.87 -4.46 -9.06
N HIS A 57 13.33 -4.60 -7.86
CA HIS A 57 13.93 -5.37 -6.78
C HIS A 57 13.00 -6.50 -6.33
N ALA A 58 13.61 -7.62 -5.96
CA ALA A 58 12.93 -8.73 -5.32
C ALA A 58 13.56 -9.00 -3.95
N TYR A 59 12.76 -8.96 -2.89
CA TYR A 59 13.23 -9.17 -1.53
C TYR A 59 12.41 -10.21 -0.79
N PRO A 60 13.06 -11.10 -0.04
CA PRO A 60 12.38 -11.82 1.03
C PRO A 60 12.05 -10.82 2.14
N VAL A 61 10.84 -10.91 2.67
CA VAL A 61 10.35 -10.00 3.72
C VAL A 61 9.70 -10.78 4.85
N PRO A 62 9.85 -10.33 6.11
CA PRO A 62 8.99 -10.82 7.18
C PRO A 62 7.56 -10.34 6.91
N VAL A 63 6.59 -11.21 7.18
CA VAL A 63 5.16 -10.90 7.06
C VAL A 63 4.56 -10.85 8.46
N PRO A 64 4.42 -9.67 9.05
CA PRO A 64 3.65 -9.52 10.27
C PRO A 64 2.17 -9.73 9.96
N TYR A 65 1.53 -10.59 10.74
CA TYR A 65 0.10 -10.78 10.69
C TYR A 65 -0.50 -10.18 11.96
N LEU A 66 -1.28 -9.13 11.79
CA LEU A 66 -1.95 -8.44 12.87
C LEU A 66 -3.38 -8.12 12.45
N ILE A 67 -4.32 -8.68 13.18
CA ILE A 67 -5.74 -8.30 13.09
C ILE A 67 -6.13 -7.72 14.44
N TYR A 68 -6.76 -6.56 14.43
CA TYR A 68 -7.35 -5.93 15.60
C TYR A 68 -8.72 -5.34 15.23
N ARG A 69 -9.76 -5.77 15.94
CA ARG A 69 -11.16 -5.42 15.68
C ARG A 69 -11.69 -4.50 16.78
N GLY A 70 -11.03 -3.36 16.96
CA GLY A 70 -11.43 -2.36 17.94
C GLY A 70 -12.45 -1.38 17.40
N LYS A 71 -13.16 -0.69 18.29
CA LYS A 71 -14.16 0.33 17.90
C LYS A 71 -13.54 1.58 17.27
N PHE A 72 -12.35 1.98 17.74
CA PHE A 72 -11.66 3.20 17.30
C PHE A 72 -10.40 2.93 16.47
N LEU A 73 -9.79 1.77 16.64
CA LEU A 73 -8.61 1.34 15.92
C LEU A 73 -8.90 -0.01 15.30
N GLU A 74 -8.57 -0.15 14.03
CA GLU A 74 -8.68 -1.39 13.29
C GLU A 74 -7.37 -1.66 12.55
N ALA A 75 -6.93 -2.90 12.59
CA ALA A 75 -5.83 -3.38 11.79
C ALA A 75 -6.34 -4.60 11.01
N ASP A 76 -6.36 -4.48 9.71
CA ASP A 76 -6.85 -5.52 8.80
C ASP A 76 -6.12 -5.49 7.46
N ARG A 77 -6.68 -6.12 6.44
CA ARG A 77 -6.19 -6.12 5.06
C ARG A 77 -6.04 -4.72 4.43
N ASN A 78 -6.76 -3.73 4.94
CA ASN A 78 -6.71 -2.36 4.44
C ASN A 78 -5.65 -1.53 5.18
N GLY A 79 -4.89 -2.16 6.09
CA GLY A 79 -3.84 -1.55 6.89
C GLY A 79 -4.30 -1.15 8.28
N LEU A 80 -3.54 -0.26 8.91
CA LEU A 80 -3.87 0.32 10.20
C LEU A 80 -4.73 1.56 9.98
N ARG A 81 -5.92 1.55 10.57
CA ARG A 81 -6.90 2.64 10.46
C ARG A 81 -7.39 3.07 11.84
N GLY A 82 -7.41 4.39 12.05
CA GLY A 82 -8.14 4.98 13.17
C GLY A 82 -9.53 5.38 12.72
N LYS A 83 -10.56 4.69 13.18
CA LYS A 83 -11.96 5.03 12.88
C LYS A 83 -12.36 6.28 13.66
N LEU A 84 -12.69 7.34 12.95
CA LEU A 84 -13.22 8.59 13.53
C LEU A 84 -14.74 8.58 13.55
N PHE A 85 -15.34 8.00 12.53
CA PHE A 85 -16.78 7.92 12.35
C PHE A 85 -17.10 6.69 11.50
N ASN A 86 -18.11 5.92 11.91
CA ASN A 86 -18.56 4.75 11.16
C ASN A 86 -20.09 4.67 11.23
N GLN A 87 -20.73 4.71 10.07
CA GLN A 87 -22.14 4.44 9.86
C GLN A 87 -22.33 3.46 8.71
N GLU A 88 -23.53 2.93 8.54
CA GLU A 88 -23.86 1.90 7.54
C GLU A 88 -23.36 2.20 6.11
N ARG A 89 -23.30 3.47 5.72
CA ARG A 89 -22.94 3.89 4.36
C ARG A 89 -21.65 4.71 4.26
N VAL A 90 -21.15 5.20 5.39
CA VAL A 90 -20.03 6.16 5.39
C VAL A 90 -19.10 5.87 6.57
N GLU A 91 -17.83 5.66 6.28
CA GLU A 91 -16.78 5.58 7.28
C GLU A 91 -15.76 6.70 7.04
N LEU A 92 -15.35 7.38 8.10
CA LEU A 92 -14.20 8.29 8.08
C LEU A 92 -13.12 7.71 8.98
N SER A 93 -11.96 7.51 8.40
CA SER A 93 -10.80 6.95 9.11
C SER A 93 -9.52 7.73 8.80
N ILE A 94 -8.45 7.46 9.55
CA ILE A 94 -7.10 7.93 9.25
C ILE A 94 -6.28 6.73 8.77
N SER A 95 -5.59 6.89 7.66
CA SER A 95 -4.69 5.88 7.11
C SER A 95 -3.25 6.37 7.07
N VAL A 96 -2.33 5.41 7.13
CA VAL A 96 -0.89 5.64 7.01
C VAL A 96 -0.34 4.73 5.91
N SER A 97 0.57 5.24 5.10
CA SER A 97 1.35 4.46 4.16
C SER A 97 2.83 4.87 4.21
N ALA A 98 3.71 4.06 3.66
CA ALA A 98 5.14 4.35 3.62
C ALA A 98 5.79 3.77 2.36
N THR A 99 6.90 4.40 1.92
CA THR A 99 7.73 3.92 0.81
C THR A 99 9.12 3.53 1.28
N THR A 100 9.80 2.69 0.49
CA THR A 100 11.21 2.33 0.71
C THR A 100 12.14 3.45 0.26
N PRO A 101 13.35 3.53 0.83
CA PRO A 101 14.38 4.42 0.30
C PRO A 101 14.87 3.92 -1.06
N VAL A 102 15.18 4.84 -1.98
CA VAL A 102 15.81 4.54 -3.27
C VAL A 102 17.25 4.96 -3.25
N ARG A 103 18.13 4.01 -3.48
CA ARG A 103 19.59 4.22 -3.50
C ARG A 103 20.19 3.62 -4.75
N ASN A 104 21.26 4.25 -5.24
CA ASN A 104 22.00 3.76 -6.40
C ASN A 104 21.15 3.50 -7.66
N ASN A 105 20.07 4.27 -7.84
CA ASN A 105 19.27 4.19 -9.05
C ASN A 105 20.01 4.84 -10.23
N SER A 106 20.14 4.12 -11.35
CA SER A 106 20.89 4.57 -12.53
C SER A 106 20.35 5.84 -13.15
N ALA A 107 19.02 6.00 -13.21
CA ALA A 107 18.37 7.21 -13.73
C ALA A 107 18.65 8.45 -12.84
N ARG A 108 19.01 8.25 -11.59
CA ARG A 108 19.31 9.29 -10.59
C ARG A 108 20.78 9.43 -10.25
N GLN A 109 21.69 8.88 -11.07
CA GLN A 109 23.12 8.92 -10.79
C GLN A 109 23.63 10.36 -10.56
N GLY A 110 24.31 10.59 -9.44
CA GLY A 110 24.80 11.90 -9.03
C GLY A 110 23.75 12.82 -8.39
N MET A 111 22.48 12.40 -8.33
CA MET A 111 21.43 13.08 -7.56
C MET A 111 21.38 12.52 -6.14
N PRO A 112 20.82 13.27 -5.18
CA PRO A 112 20.56 12.72 -3.84
C PRO A 112 19.65 11.49 -3.90
N ASP A 113 19.93 10.52 -3.02
CA ASP A 113 19.04 9.38 -2.80
C ASP A 113 17.68 9.82 -2.32
N LEU A 114 16.62 9.09 -2.72
CA LEU A 114 15.29 9.32 -2.14
C LEU A 114 15.24 8.69 -0.75
N ARG A 115 14.89 9.51 0.24
CA ARG A 115 14.62 9.03 1.60
C ARG A 115 13.32 8.22 1.59
N PRO A 116 13.15 7.25 2.50
CA PRO A 116 11.85 6.64 2.69
C PRO A 116 10.84 7.71 3.08
N THR A 117 9.60 7.56 2.65
CA THR A 117 8.53 8.52 2.95
C THR A 117 7.41 7.86 3.72
N ALA A 118 6.73 8.65 4.54
CA ALA A 118 5.46 8.29 5.16
C ALA A 118 4.38 9.23 4.69
N GLU A 119 3.19 8.69 4.50
CA GLU A 119 2.00 9.47 4.18
C GLU A 119 0.95 9.21 5.26
N ILE A 120 0.27 10.26 5.72
CA ILE A 120 -0.80 10.17 6.70
C ILE A 120 -1.93 11.12 6.32
N GLY A 121 -3.16 10.67 6.51
CA GLY A 121 -4.31 11.52 6.25
C GLY A 121 -5.64 10.81 6.35
N PRO A 122 -6.74 11.57 6.23
CA PRO A 122 -8.09 11.03 6.26
C PRO A 122 -8.40 10.19 5.03
N VAL A 123 -9.28 9.22 5.25
CA VAL A 123 -9.92 8.42 4.20
C VAL A 123 -11.41 8.46 4.44
N LEU A 124 -12.16 8.97 3.48
CA LEU A 124 -13.60 8.82 3.43
C LEU A 124 -13.93 7.57 2.62
N GLU A 125 -14.62 6.62 3.22
CA GLU A 125 -15.09 5.40 2.58
C GLU A 125 -16.62 5.46 2.44
N LEU A 126 -17.09 5.23 1.22
CA LEU A 126 -18.51 5.21 0.88
C LEU A 126 -18.90 3.78 0.49
N HIS A 127 -19.75 3.15 1.28
CA HIS A 127 -20.28 1.82 1.01
C HIS A 127 -21.41 1.92 -0.02
N LEU A 128 -21.09 1.64 -1.29
CA LEU A 128 -22.05 1.81 -2.38
C LEU A 128 -23.06 0.68 -2.45
N TRP A 129 -22.57 -0.55 -2.30
CA TRP A 129 -23.43 -1.72 -2.43
C TRP A 129 -22.83 -2.97 -1.79
N ARG A 130 -23.68 -3.79 -1.22
CA ARG A 130 -23.35 -5.10 -0.64
C ARG A 130 -24.38 -6.13 -1.07
N SER A 131 -23.95 -7.31 -1.48
CA SER A 131 -24.87 -8.41 -1.81
C SER A 131 -25.62 -8.85 -0.56
N LYS A 132 -26.83 -9.43 -0.74
CA LYS A 132 -27.66 -9.94 0.38
C LYS A 132 -26.92 -10.95 1.28
N GLN A 133 -25.95 -11.68 0.72
CA GLN A 133 -25.09 -12.62 1.46
C GLN A 133 -23.76 -12.00 1.87
N GLN A 134 -23.58 -10.70 1.69
CA GLN A 134 -22.36 -9.93 1.97
C GLN A 134 -21.08 -10.47 1.30
N ARG A 135 -21.22 -11.32 0.27
CA ARG A 135 -20.09 -11.91 -0.44
C ARG A 135 -19.46 -10.98 -1.46
N LEU A 136 -20.15 -9.94 -1.86
CA LEU A 136 -19.68 -8.96 -2.82
C LEU A 136 -19.96 -7.58 -2.25
N LYS A 137 -18.90 -6.77 -2.13
CA LYS A 137 -18.93 -5.42 -1.59
C LYS A 137 -18.33 -4.46 -2.60
N PHE A 138 -18.96 -3.31 -2.80
CA PHE A 138 -18.46 -2.22 -3.61
C PHE A 138 -18.32 -0.97 -2.75
N ASP A 139 -17.12 -0.46 -2.65
CA ASP A 139 -16.81 0.72 -1.87
C ASP A 139 -16.02 1.72 -2.70
N VAL A 140 -16.27 3.01 -2.50
CA VAL A 140 -15.39 4.09 -2.98
C VAL A 140 -14.60 4.63 -1.81
N ARG A 141 -13.29 4.75 -1.97
CA ARG A 141 -12.40 5.32 -0.97
C ARG A 141 -11.73 6.57 -1.50
N LEU A 142 -11.69 7.59 -0.67
CA LEU A 142 -11.18 8.91 -0.99
C LEU A 142 -10.06 9.30 0.01
N PRO A 143 -8.87 8.68 -0.08
CA PRO A 143 -7.74 9.05 0.77
C PRO A 143 -7.12 10.37 0.32
N ALA A 144 -6.91 11.29 1.26
CA ALA A 144 -6.13 12.51 1.08
C ALA A 144 -5.02 12.52 2.14
N ARG A 145 -3.76 12.49 1.72
CA ARG A 145 -2.62 12.29 2.63
C ARG A 145 -1.57 13.36 2.48
N ALA A 146 -1.02 13.82 3.60
CA ALA A 146 0.22 14.58 3.63
C ALA A 146 1.41 13.62 3.64
N ALA A 147 2.44 13.93 2.87
CA ALA A 147 3.64 13.13 2.72
C ALA A 147 4.86 13.80 3.35
N PHE A 148 5.67 13.00 4.03
CA PHE A 148 6.86 13.42 4.76
C PHE A 148 8.01 12.45 4.53
N THR A 149 9.24 12.94 4.57
CA THR A 149 10.44 12.07 4.61
C THR A 149 10.57 11.41 5.99
N ILE A 150 11.05 10.16 6.01
CA ILE A 150 11.40 9.46 7.25
C ILE A 150 12.90 9.64 7.48
N GLU A 151 13.22 10.66 8.27
CA GLU A 151 14.59 11.01 8.67
C GLU A 151 14.58 11.69 10.04
N SER A 152 15.73 12.02 10.62
CA SER A 152 15.83 12.66 11.94
C SER A 152 15.06 13.96 12.05
N THR A 153 14.94 14.71 10.95
CA THR A 153 14.11 15.92 10.85
C THR A 153 13.18 15.74 9.65
N PRO A 154 11.97 15.24 9.86
CA PRO A 154 11.02 15.00 8.76
C PRO A 154 10.71 16.29 7.99
N ARG A 155 10.70 16.18 6.66
CA ARG A 155 10.33 17.29 5.77
C ARG A 155 9.03 16.96 5.05
N ALA A 156 8.09 17.90 5.05
CA ALA A 156 6.89 17.79 4.23
C ALA A 156 7.27 17.86 2.74
N ILE A 157 6.86 16.86 1.99
CA ILE A 157 7.13 16.75 0.55
C ILE A 157 5.87 16.93 -0.31
N GLY A 158 4.72 17.20 0.29
CA GLY A 158 3.50 17.52 -0.43
C GLY A 158 2.30 16.70 -0.02
N TRP A 159 1.32 16.59 -0.94
CA TRP A 159 0.03 15.93 -0.73
C TRP A 159 -0.27 14.97 -1.86
N SER A 160 -0.92 13.87 -1.53
CA SER A 160 -1.49 12.92 -2.48
C SER A 160 -3.01 12.77 -2.26
N PHE A 161 -3.73 12.50 -3.36
CA PHE A 161 -5.15 12.16 -3.34
C PHE A 161 -5.37 11.00 -4.31
N ALA A 162 -5.89 9.89 -3.83
CA ALA A 162 -5.99 8.65 -4.59
C ALA A 162 -7.40 8.04 -4.52
N PRO A 163 -8.42 8.70 -5.12
CA PRO A 163 -9.76 8.13 -5.14
C PRO A 163 -9.77 6.80 -5.88
N HIS A 164 -10.35 5.77 -5.28
CA HIS A 164 -10.41 4.46 -5.90
C HIS A 164 -11.67 3.69 -5.58
N LEU A 165 -12.05 2.82 -6.49
CA LEU A 165 -13.10 1.84 -6.36
C LEU A 165 -12.51 0.55 -5.81
N ASN A 166 -13.12 0.01 -4.77
CA ASN A 166 -12.81 -1.30 -4.21
C ASN A 166 -13.95 -2.27 -4.49
N VAL A 167 -13.56 -3.49 -4.84
CA VAL A 167 -14.48 -4.63 -4.97
C VAL A 167 -13.91 -5.77 -4.12
N ASP A 168 -14.64 -6.17 -3.10
CA ASP A 168 -14.29 -7.32 -2.28
C ASP A 168 -15.23 -8.49 -2.57
N ILE A 169 -14.65 -9.65 -2.87
CA ILE A 169 -15.36 -10.89 -3.19
C ILE A 169 -14.99 -11.96 -2.16
N ASP A 170 -15.91 -12.27 -1.27
CA ASP A 170 -15.73 -13.31 -0.27
C ASP A 170 -16.19 -14.67 -0.81
N GLY A 171 -15.28 -15.65 -0.82
CA GLY A 171 -15.56 -16.98 -1.36
C GLY A 171 -15.62 -17.00 -2.89
N VAL A 172 -14.47 -16.79 -3.53
CA VAL A 172 -14.34 -16.84 -5.00
C VAL A 172 -14.90 -18.15 -5.55
N ALA A 173 -15.71 -18.07 -6.62
CA ALA A 173 -16.31 -19.24 -7.26
C ALA A 173 -15.23 -20.25 -7.70
N GLY A 174 -15.40 -21.52 -7.34
CA GLY A 174 -14.42 -22.57 -7.60
C GLY A 174 -13.21 -22.60 -6.66
N LEU A 175 -13.08 -21.62 -5.74
CA LEU A 175 -11.98 -21.54 -4.77
C LEU A 175 -12.55 -21.34 -3.34
N PRO A 176 -13.03 -22.40 -2.68
CA PRO A 176 -13.69 -22.27 -1.38
C PRO A 176 -12.77 -21.63 -0.32
N GLY A 177 -13.28 -20.59 0.36
CA GLY A 177 -12.58 -19.86 1.41
C GLY A 177 -11.48 -18.92 0.93
N TRP A 178 -11.33 -18.73 -0.39
CA TRP A 178 -10.48 -17.69 -0.93
C TRP A 178 -11.26 -16.37 -1.09
N ASN A 179 -10.59 -15.27 -0.81
CA ASN A 179 -11.11 -13.93 -0.92
C ASN A 179 -10.29 -13.15 -1.93
N LEU A 180 -10.98 -12.41 -2.80
CA LEU A 180 -10.38 -11.57 -3.83
C LEU A 180 -10.76 -10.12 -3.57
N GLY A 181 -9.76 -9.26 -3.43
CA GLY A 181 -9.90 -7.81 -3.41
C GLY A 181 -9.39 -7.23 -4.72
N LEU A 182 -10.17 -6.34 -5.32
CA LEU A 182 -9.79 -5.57 -6.49
C LEU A 182 -9.87 -4.08 -6.15
N LEU A 183 -8.88 -3.32 -6.62
CA LEU A 183 -8.84 -1.87 -6.45
C LEU A 183 -8.41 -1.23 -7.76
N THR A 184 -9.07 -0.14 -8.13
CA THR A 184 -8.62 0.70 -9.24
C THR A 184 -9.01 2.14 -9.03
N GLY A 185 -8.14 3.05 -9.44
CA GLY A 185 -8.43 4.49 -9.38
C GLY A 185 -7.27 5.36 -9.83
N PRO A 186 -7.56 6.63 -10.15
CA PRO A 186 -6.53 7.61 -10.46
C PRO A 186 -5.78 8.03 -9.19
N LEU A 187 -4.56 8.48 -9.38
CA LEU A 187 -3.75 9.12 -8.37
C LEU A 187 -3.51 10.58 -8.79
N PHE A 188 -3.59 11.47 -7.84
CA PHE A 188 -3.25 12.89 -7.98
C PHE A 188 -2.26 13.27 -6.90
N ALA A 189 -1.32 14.16 -7.24
CA ALA A 189 -0.41 14.70 -6.25
C ALA A 189 -0.11 16.17 -6.54
N ASP A 190 0.30 16.91 -5.52
CA ASP A 190 0.68 18.30 -5.69
C ASP A 190 2.08 18.44 -6.30
N HIS A 191 2.42 19.66 -6.67
CA HIS A 191 3.71 19.97 -7.26
C HIS A 191 4.89 19.55 -6.36
N ARG A 192 4.82 19.73 -5.04
CA ARG A 192 5.91 19.41 -4.13
C ARG A 192 6.16 17.90 -4.06
N TYR A 193 5.09 17.11 -4.09
CA TYR A 193 5.17 15.65 -4.11
C TYR A 193 5.86 15.16 -5.37
N GLU A 194 5.42 15.65 -6.53
CA GLU A 194 5.98 15.23 -7.81
C GLU A 194 7.42 15.77 -8.00
N ASP A 195 7.71 16.96 -7.50
CA ASP A 195 9.06 17.55 -7.50
C ASP A 195 10.06 16.67 -6.78
N TYR A 196 9.68 16.12 -5.62
CA TYR A 196 10.54 15.23 -4.83
C TYR A 196 10.99 13.98 -5.61
N PHE A 197 10.10 13.39 -6.39
CA PHE A 197 10.40 12.14 -7.11
C PHE A 197 10.93 12.36 -8.53
N TYR A 198 10.45 13.38 -9.25
CA TYR A 198 10.59 13.47 -10.71
C TYR A 198 11.28 14.72 -11.22
N SER A 199 11.63 15.69 -10.40
CA SER A 199 12.39 16.86 -10.85
C SER A 199 13.88 16.57 -10.94
N VAL A 200 14.53 17.24 -11.91
CA VAL A 200 15.98 17.27 -12.11
C VAL A 200 16.44 18.72 -12.05
N ALA A 201 17.07 19.10 -10.95
CA ALA A 201 17.63 20.42 -10.81
C ALA A 201 18.78 20.64 -11.82
N ALA A 202 18.99 21.88 -12.28
CA ALA A 202 19.98 22.21 -13.31
C ALA A 202 21.41 21.71 -13.00
N GLN A 203 21.79 21.71 -11.74
CA GLN A 203 23.10 21.21 -11.29
C GLN A 203 23.27 19.69 -11.44
N PHE A 204 22.19 18.94 -11.61
CA PHE A 204 22.20 17.49 -11.84
C PHE A 204 21.84 17.11 -13.28
N ALA A 205 21.69 18.11 -14.16
CA ALA A 205 21.43 17.86 -15.56
C ALA A 205 22.62 17.18 -16.25
N ALA A 206 22.33 16.27 -17.17
CA ALA A 206 23.30 15.58 -18.01
C ALA A 206 22.74 15.46 -19.43
N ALA A 207 23.56 15.04 -20.39
CA ALA A 207 23.16 14.93 -21.80
C ALA A 207 21.94 14.03 -22.01
N ASP A 208 21.84 12.95 -21.25
CA ASP A 208 20.73 11.98 -21.26
C ASP A 208 19.66 12.24 -20.19
N ARG A 209 19.87 13.26 -19.35
CA ARG A 209 18.98 13.66 -18.26
C ARG A 209 18.91 15.18 -18.14
N PRO A 210 18.17 15.86 -19.02
CA PRO A 210 18.04 17.32 -18.99
C PRO A 210 17.37 17.79 -17.69
N ALA A 211 17.58 19.08 -17.34
CA ALA A 211 16.87 19.72 -16.25
C ALA A 211 15.36 19.63 -16.50
N TYR A 212 14.60 19.31 -15.47
CA TYR A 212 13.16 19.13 -15.55
C TYR A 212 12.51 19.53 -14.23
N GLN A 213 11.40 20.24 -14.32
CA GLN A 213 10.58 20.58 -13.17
C GLN A 213 9.23 19.84 -13.27
N ALA A 214 9.00 18.93 -12.36
CA ALA A 214 7.75 18.16 -12.33
C ALA A 214 6.58 19.07 -11.94
N ARG A 215 5.40 18.75 -12.46
CA ARG A 215 4.17 19.48 -12.17
C ARG A 215 3.23 18.57 -11.39
N GLY A 216 2.50 19.16 -10.45
CA GLY A 216 1.39 18.47 -9.79
C GLY A 216 0.22 18.24 -10.75
N GLY A 217 -0.67 17.35 -10.36
CA GLY A 217 -1.86 16.98 -11.12
C GLY A 217 -2.10 15.48 -11.14
N TYR A 218 -2.61 14.98 -12.25
CA TYR A 218 -2.82 13.54 -12.43
C TYR A 218 -1.47 12.82 -12.46
N ALA A 219 -1.35 11.82 -11.60
CA ALA A 219 -0.13 11.07 -11.34
C ALA A 219 -0.19 9.61 -11.84
N GLY A 220 -1.20 9.29 -12.65
CA GLY A 220 -1.41 7.95 -13.18
C GLY A 220 -2.59 7.24 -12.57
N THR A 221 -2.78 5.97 -12.95
CA THR A 221 -3.85 5.11 -12.43
C THR A 221 -3.25 3.82 -11.91
N GLU A 222 -3.81 3.30 -10.83
CA GLU A 222 -3.44 2.00 -10.28
C GLU A 222 -4.55 0.96 -10.49
N LEU A 223 -4.12 -0.29 -10.66
CA LEU A 223 -4.94 -1.49 -10.61
C LEU A 223 -4.27 -2.49 -9.68
N LEU A 224 -4.99 -2.98 -8.69
CA LEU A 224 -4.50 -3.98 -7.75
C LEU A 224 -5.48 -5.12 -7.65
N ALA A 225 -4.95 -6.34 -7.64
CA ALA A 225 -5.67 -7.56 -7.30
C ALA A 225 -4.95 -8.25 -6.15
N ALA A 226 -5.69 -8.63 -5.11
CA ALA A 226 -5.17 -9.34 -3.95
C ALA A 226 -6.03 -10.58 -3.68
N LEU A 227 -5.39 -11.73 -3.59
CA LEU A 227 -6.03 -13.01 -3.32
C LEU A 227 -5.50 -13.58 -2.00
N SER A 228 -6.38 -14.05 -1.13
CA SER A 228 -5.91 -14.62 0.13
C SER A 228 -6.86 -15.64 0.71
N LYS A 229 -6.33 -16.45 1.64
CA LYS A 229 -7.09 -17.42 2.41
C LYS A 229 -6.57 -17.51 3.83
N ARG A 230 -7.47 -17.49 4.79
CA ARG A 230 -7.17 -17.79 6.19
C ARG A 230 -7.51 -19.23 6.50
N TYR A 231 -6.54 -19.95 7.03
CA TYR A 231 -6.68 -21.28 7.63
C TYR A 231 -6.72 -21.16 9.17
N PRO A 232 -7.11 -22.18 9.90
CA PRO A 232 -7.14 -22.10 11.37
C PRO A 232 -5.83 -21.68 12.03
N SER A 233 -4.68 -22.12 11.49
CA SER A 233 -3.33 -21.89 12.04
C SER A 233 -2.48 -20.89 11.26
N HIS A 234 -2.84 -20.56 10.03
CA HIS A 234 -2.03 -19.69 9.18
C HIS A 234 -2.89 -18.95 8.15
N TRP A 235 -2.29 -17.93 7.58
CA TRP A 235 -2.83 -17.15 6.49
C TRP A 235 -1.88 -17.22 5.29
N VAL A 236 -2.43 -17.25 4.10
CA VAL A 236 -1.70 -17.12 2.84
C VAL A 236 -2.29 -16.01 2.00
N GLY A 237 -1.45 -15.30 1.26
CA GLY A 237 -1.90 -14.25 0.38
C GLY A 237 -0.90 -13.92 -0.72
N ALA A 238 -1.44 -13.37 -1.80
CA ALA A 238 -0.69 -12.84 -2.91
C ALA A 238 -1.37 -11.57 -3.43
N TYR A 239 -0.58 -10.65 -3.99
CA TYR A 239 -1.11 -9.51 -4.71
C TYR A 239 -0.30 -9.25 -5.97
N ALA A 240 -0.96 -8.61 -6.93
CA ALA A 240 -0.34 -7.98 -8.09
C ALA A 240 -0.91 -6.58 -8.26
N ARG A 241 -0.05 -5.61 -8.49
CA ARG A 241 -0.41 -4.22 -8.75
C ARG A 241 0.27 -3.75 -10.03
N TYR A 242 -0.49 -3.06 -10.84
CA TYR A 242 -0.03 -2.36 -12.02
C TYR A 242 -0.33 -0.87 -11.91
N ASP A 243 0.67 -0.03 -12.10
CA ASP A 243 0.56 1.42 -12.17
C ASP A 243 0.84 1.85 -13.62
N THR A 244 -0.09 2.58 -14.23
CA THR A 244 0.16 3.27 -15.51
C THR A 244 0.41 4.74 -15.26
N LEU A 245 1.42 5.30 -15.92
CA LEU A 245 1.77 6.71 -15.91
C LEU A 245 1.35 7.43 -17.22
N SER A 246 0.54 6.75 -18.03
CA SER A 246 0.03 7.36 -19.26
C SER A 246 -0.78 8.61 -18.92
N GLY A 247 -0.39 9.75 -19.47
CA GLY A 247 -1.02 11.05 -19.20
C GLY A 247 -0.65 11.68 -17.86
N ALA A 248 0.27 11.10 -17.07
CA ALA A 248 0.72 11.73 -15.83
C ALA A 248 1.39 13.08 -16.09
N SER A 249 1.17 14.05 -15.20
CA SER A 249 1.68 15.42 -15.31
C SER A 249 3.20 15.52 -15.39
N PHE A 250 3.89 14.49 -14.90
CA PHE A 250 5.35 14.35 -14.90
C PHE A 250 5.86 13.28 -15.89
N ALA A 251 5.02 12.72 -16.76
CA ALA A 251 5.40 11.63 -17.67
C ALA A 251 6.58 11.98 -18.60
N ALA A 252 6.81 13.28 -18.87
CA ALA A 252 7.95 13.78 -19.65
C ALA A 252 9.26 13.89 -18.85
N SER A 253 9.26 13.57 -17.55
CA SER A 253 10.48 13.60 -16.75
C SER A 253 11.51 12.59 -17.27
N PRO A 254 12.80 12.97 -17.37
CA PRO A 254 13.87 12.04 -17.75
C PRO A 254 14.08 10.91 -16.72
N LEU A 255 13.51 11.04 -15.52
CA LEU A 255 13.50 10.00 -14.48
C LEU A 255 12.41 8.95 -14.70
N VAL A 256 11.43 9.21 -15.56
CA VAL A 256 10.41 8.23 -15.97
C VAL A 256 10.96 7.39 -17.11
N LYS A 257 11.40 6.19 -16.82
CA LYS A 257 11.98 5.25 -17.78
C LYS A 257 10.93 4.29 -18.36
N ARG A 258 9.80 4.11 -17.69
CA ARG A 258 8.69 3.25 -18.13
C ARG A 258 7.36 3.94 -17.87
N SER A 259 6.43 3.78 -18.81
CA SER A 259 5.06 4.29 -18.67
C SER A 259 4.17 3.40 -17.79
N GLY A 260 4.65 2.27 -17.36
CA GLY A 260 3.96 1.35 -16.45
C GLY A 260 4.92 0.61 -15.54
N SER A 261 4.47 0.33 -14.33
CA SER A 261 5.23 -0.36 -13.30
C SER A 261 4.43 -1.51 -12.70
N TRP A 262 5.08 -2.63 -12.44
CA TRP A 262 4.50 -3.75 -11.74
C TRP A 262 5.08 -3.90 -10.35
N SER A 263 4.23 -4.23 -9.39
CA SER A 263 4.64 -4.76 -8.11
C SER A 263 3.81 -6.00 -7.77
N ALA A 264 4.40 -6.95 -7.08
CA ALA A 264 3.72 -8.18 -6.69
C ALA A 264 4.30 -8.68 -5.37
N GLY A 265 3.52 -9.49 -4.67
CA GLY A 265 4.00 -10.15 -3.46
C GLY A 265 3.22 -11.40 -3.15
N VAL A 266 3.90 -12.31 -2.45
CA VAL A 266 3.30 -13.53 -1.90
C VAL A 266 3.77 -13.70 -0.47
N GLY A 267 2.94 -14.32 0.37
CA GLY A 267 3.33 -14.55 1.76
C GLY A 267 2.50 -15.61 2.45
N ILE A 268 3.09 -16.16 3.49
CA ILE A 268 2.45 -17.03 4.46
C ILE A 268 2.77 -16.51 5.86
N ALA A 269 1.79 -16.48 6.74
CA ALA A 269 1.98 -16.08 8.13
C ALA A 269 1.28 -17.06 9.07
N TRP A 270 1.95 -17.49 10.12
CA TRP A 270 1.39 -18.37 11.16
C TRP A 270 0.77 -17.53 12.25
N ILE A 271 -0.43 -17.92 12.69
CA ILE A 271 -1.16 -17.28 13.77
C ILE A 271 -0.61 -17.84 15.07
N ILE A 272 0.14 -17.03 15.82
CA ILE A 272 0.86 -17.44 17.01
C ILE A 272 0.00 -17.27 18.26
N ARG A 273 -0.77 -16.18 18.32
CA ARG A 273 -1.66 -15.86 19.45
C ARG A 273 -2.92 -15.15 18.96
N GLN A 274 -3.99 -15.36 19.72
CA GLN A 274 -5.24 -14.65 19.51
C GLN A 274 -5.90 -14.34 20.85
N SER A 275 -6.76 -13.33 20.87
CA SER A 275 -7.53 -12.93 22.04
C SER A 275 -8.54 -14.01 22.44
N SER A 276 -8.68 -14.26 23.75
CA SER A 276 -9.82 -15.00 24.30
C SER A 276 -11.12 -14.18 24.29
N ARG A 277 -11.00 -12.85 24.24
CA ARG A 277 -12.15 -11.96 24.10
C ARG A 277 -12.64 -12.00 22.66
N LEU A 278 -13.91 -12.36 22.49
CA LEU A 278 -14.59 -12.36 21.20
C LEU A 278 -15.37 -11.04 21.04
N VAL A 279 -15.46 -10.57 19.80
CA VAL A 279 -16.25 -9.41 19.40
C VAL A 279 -17.08 -9.77 18.17
N GLU A 280 -18.25 -9.17 18.04
CA GLU A 280 -18.99 -9.22 16.78
C GLU A 280 -18.17 -8.47 15.73
N ALA A 281 -17.81 -9.14 14.66
CA ALA A 281 -17.07 -8.52 13.57
C ALA A 281 -18.06 -8.13 12.47
N GLU A 282 -18.09 -6.85 12.15
CA GLU A 282 -18.65 -6.35 10.90
C GLU A 282 -17.59 -6.60 9.80
N ASP A 283 -17.72 -7.71 9.09
CA ASP A 283 -16.86 -8.01 7.93
C ASP A 283 -17.52 -7.54 6.61
#